data_342f27f84d2c1f5d3d979e6e701fa472
#
_entry.id   342f27f84d2c1f5d3d979e6e701fa472
#
_cell.length_a   1.000
_cell.length_b   1.000
_cell.length_c   1.000
_cell.angle_alpha   90.00
_cell.angle_beta   90.00
_cell.angle_gamma   90.00
#
_symmetry.space_group_name_H-M   'P 1'
#
loop_
_entity.id
_entity.type
_entity.pdbx_description
1 polymer ?
#
loop_
_entity_poly.entity_id
_entity_poly.type
_entity_poly.pdbx_seq_one_letter_code
_entity_poly.pdbx_strand_id
1 'polypeptide(L)'
;MTIDMSTTRTDLALESVQAARSGAEAGTISGVRSRERTREGYAVTDIRVEDEDGAQALGKPVGRYVTVDLGPYFRREADYFDRGVRCLAGELAALLPEGPVLAAGLGNRAMTCDAVGPASIDNLLVTRHMIRAMPRQFADFRPVAAVCPGVLARTGLEALELVRGAVERVRPAAVIAVD
;
A
#
# COMPACT_ATOMS: atom_id res chain seq x y z
N MET A 1 35.90 -15.14 -2.97
CA MET A 1 34.87 -14.72 -2.01
C MET A 1 33.60 -14.63 -2.78
N THR A 2 32.84 -15.71 -2.83
CA THR A 2 31.60 -15.82 -3.58
C THR A 2 30.50 -15.21 -2.71
N ILE A 3 29.93 -14.08 -3.13
CA ILE A 3 28.79 -13.49 -2.43
C ILE A 3 27.60 -14.38 -2.76
N ASP A 4 27.09 -15.06 -1.74
CA ASP A 4 25.84 -15.82 -1.84
C ASP A 4 24.67 -14.83 -1.99
N MET A 5 24.15 -14.73 -3.21
CA MET A 5 23.01 -13.86 -3.58
C MET A 5 21.65 -14.44 -3.20
N SER A 6 21.61 -15.61 -2.52
CA SER A 6 20.38 -16.33 -2.21
C SER A 6 19.56 -15.74 -1.05
N THR A 7 20.03 -14.65 -0.41
CA THR A 7 19.35 -14.03 0.75
C THR A 7 19.00 -12.57 0.55
N THR A 8 18.84 -12.10 -0.70
CA THR A 8 18.35 -10.73 -0.91
C THR A 8 16.88 -10.68 -0.49
N ARG A 9 16.64 -10.25 0.73
CA ARG A 9 15.27 -9.90 1.18
C ARG A 9 14.79 -8.72 0.36
N THR A 10 13.77 -8.93 -0.44
CA THR A 10 13.10 -7.86 -1.17
C THR A 10 11.74 -7.58 -0.57
N ASP A 11 11.35 -6.31 -0.48
CA ASP A 11 10.03 -5.90 -0.02
C ASP A 11 8.96 -6.10 -1.10
N LEU A 12 9.37 -6.26 -2.37
CA LEU A 12 8.45 -6.49 -3.48
C LEU A 12 8.13 -7.98 -3.65
N ALA A 13 6.86 -8.34 -3.55
CA ALA A 13 6.39 -9.71 -3.82
C ALA A 13 6.68 -10.14 -5.27
N LEU A 14 6.71 -9.20 -6.22
CA LEU A 14 7.07 -9.44 -7.61
C LEU A 14 8.48 -10.02 -7.75
N GLU A 15 9.46 -9.41 -7.08
CA GLU A 15 10.85 -9.88 -7.09
C GLU A 15 10.98 -11.25 -6.43
N SER A 16 10.24 -11.50 -5.34
CA SER A 16 10.20 -12.80 -4.67
C SER A 16 9.65 -13.89 -5.61
N VAL A 17 8.59 -13.60 -6.37
CA VAL A 17 8.04 -14.54 -7.37
C VAL A 17 9.05 -14.78 -8.50
N GLN A 18 9.72 -13.74 -9.00
CA GLN A 18 10.74 -13.86 -10.05
C GLN A 18 11.94 -14.69 -9.57
N ALA A 19 12.43 -14.45 -8.35
CA ALA A 19 13.53 -15.21 -7.76
C ALA A 19 13.15 -16.69 -7.57
N ALA A 20 11.96 -16.97 -7.05
CA ALA A 20 11.47 -18.33 -6.86
C ALA A 20 11.29 -19.09 -8.19
N ARG A 21 10.84 -18.39 -9.25
CA ARG A 21 10.74 -18.95 -10.61
C ARG A 21 12.10 -19.20 -11.27
N SER A 22 13.11 -18.41 -10.94
CA SER A 22 14.47 -18.57 -11.48
C SER A 22 15.23 -19.73 -10.83
N GLY A 23 14.87 -20.11 -9.61
CA GLY A 23 15.47 -21.23 -8.85
C GLY A 23 14.77 -22.57 -9.01
N ALA A 24 13.53 -22.58 -9.51
CA ALA A 24 12.76 -23.80 -9.81
C ALA A 24 12.58 -23.93 -11.34
N GLU A 25 12.64 -25.15 -11.87
CA GLU A 25 12.14 -25.41 -13.24
C GLU A 25 10.77 -24.76 -13.37
N ALA A 26 10.54 -23.97 -14.43
CA ALA A 26 9.42 -23.05 -14.65
C ALA A 26 8.04 -23.62 -14.22
N GLY A 27 7.79 -23.64 -12.90
CA GLY A 27 6.64 -24.24 -12.25
C GLY A 27 5.78 -23.20 -11.52
N THR A 28 4.50 -23.50 -11.41
CA THR A 28 3.56 -22.76 -10.59
C THR A 28 3.95 -22.93 -9.11
N ILE A 29 4.19 -21.85 -8.39
CA ILE A 29 4.45 -21.89 -6.95
C ILE A 29 3.13 -22.26 -6.26
N SER A 30 3.11 -23.36 -5.49
CA SER A 30 1.93 -23.77 -4.72
C SER A 30 1.51 -22.66 -3.77
N GLY A 31 0.20 -22.42 -3.63
CA GLY A 31 -0.34 -21.38 -2.74
C GLY A 31 -0.11 -19.93 -3.22
N VAL A 32 0.37 -19.73 -4.46
CA VAL A 32 0.61 -18.39 -5.02
C VAL A 32 -0.05 -18.24 -6.38
N ARG A 33 -0.84 -17.21 -6.55
CA ARG A 33 -1.38 -16.77 -7.85
C ARG A 33 -0.78 -15.45 -8.26
N SER A 34 -0.30 -15.34 -9.48
CA SER A 34 0.18 -14.10 -10.07
C SER A 34 -0.59 -13.79 -11.35
N ARG A 35 -1.03 -12.55 -11.48
CA ARG A 35 -1.72 -12.05 -12.68
C ARG A 35 -1.15 -10.71 -13.09
N GLU A 36 -0.79 -10.58 -14.34
CA GLU A 36 -0.38 -9.32 -14.94
C GLU A 36 -1.53 -8.72 -15.76
N ARG A 37 -1.67 -7.41 -15.72
CA ARG A 37 -2.63 -6.64 -16.51
C ARG A 37 -2.12 -5.23 -16.75
N THR A 38 -2.75 -4.54 -17.68
CA THR A 38 -2.50 -3.11 -17.90
C THR A 38 -3.73 -2.32 -17.47
N ARG A 39 -3.50 -1.23 -16.71
CA ARG A 39 -4.53 -0.28 -16.31
C ARG A 39 -4.06 1.14 -16.59
N GLU A 40 -4.83 1.93 -17.33
CA GLU A 40 -4.47 3.30 -17.70
C GLU A 40 -3.07 3.40 -18.36
N GLY A 41 -2.62 2.33 -19.04
CA GLY A 41 -1.28 2.25 -19.65
C GLY A 41 -0.14 1.91 -18.69
N TYR A 42 -0.42 1.62 -17.42
CA TYR A 42 0.55 1.14 -16.43
C TYR A 42 0.45 -0.37 -16.30
N ALA A 43 1.59 -1.06 -16.30
CA ALA A 43 1.64 -2.49 -16.00
C ALA A 43 1.36 -2.70 -14.50
N VAL A 44 0.44 -3.62 -14.21
CA VAL A 44 0.03 -3.95 -12.85
C VAL A 44 0.18 -5.44 -12.65
N THR A 45 0.97 -5.83 -11.66
CA THR A 45 1.12 -7.21 -11.23
C THR A 45 0.37 -7.43 -9.92
N ASP A 46 -0.58 -8.36 -9.92
CA ASP A 46 -1.41 -8.74 -8.77
C ASP A 46 -0.98 -10.13 -8.32
N ILE A 47 -0.37 -10.23 -7.14
CA ILE A 47 0.10 -11.47 -6.55
C ILE A 47 -0.76 -11.76 -5.33
N ARG A 48 -1.27 -12.98 -5.22
CA ARG A 48 -2.01 -13.47 -4.06
C ARG A 48 -1.26 -14.63 -3.45
N VAL A 49 -0.93 -14.49 -2.19
CA VAL A 49 -0.45 -15.55 -1.33
C VAL A 49 -1.67 -16.10 -0.60
N GLU A 50 -2.08 -17.33 -0.96
CA GLU A 50 -3.39 -17.87 -0.58
C GLU A 50 -3.34 -18.69 0.70
N ASP A 51 -2.18 -19.28 1.00
CA ASP A 51 -2.00 -20.18 2.15
C ASP A 51 -0.58 -20.09 2.76
N GLU A 52 -0.34 -20.85 3.81
CA GLU A 52 0.93 -20.89 4.51
C GLU A 52 2.08 -21.47 3.67
N ASP A 53 1.78 -22.40 2.74
CA ASP A 53 2.80 -22.97 1.83
C ASP A 53 3.30 -21.87 0.88
N GLY A 54 2.39 -21.07 0.34
CA GLY A 54 2.73 -19.91 -0.45
C GLY A 54 3.47 -18.83 0.34
N ALA A 55 3.06 -18.62 1.60
CA ALA A 55 3.72 -17.68 2.50
C ALA A 55 5.16 -18.08 2.78
N GLN A 56 5.42 -19.35 3.03
CA GLN A 56 6.76 -19.90 3.24
C GLN A 56 7.60 -19.83 1.97
N ALA A 57 7.02 -20.18 0.82
CA ALA A 57 7.73 -20.18 -0.47
C ALA A 57 8.20 -18.78 -0.89
N LEU A 58 7.41 -17.73 -0.58
CA LEU A 58 7.74 -16.35 -0.95
C LEU A 58 8.39 -15.54 0.19
N GLY A 59 8.38 -16.04 1.42
CA GLY A 59 8.77 -15.26 2.60
C GLY A 59 7.87 -14.05 2.84
N LYS A 60 6.59 -14.13 2.43
CA LYS A 60 5.59 -13.07 2.53
C LYS A 60 4.34 -13.58 3.23
N PRO A 61 3.70 -12.81 4.11
CA PRO A 61 2.44 -13.21 4.74
C PRO A 61 1.34 -13.53 3.71
N VAL A 62 0.37 -14.33 4.11
CA VAL A 62 -0.87 -14.52 3.36
C VAL A 62 -1.52 -13.17 3.11
N GLY A 63 -1.87 -12.90 1.84
CA GLY A 63 -2.42 -11.61 1.48
C GLY A 63 -2.34 -11.31 -0.01
N ARG A 64 -2.72 -10.08 -0.36
CA ARG A 64 -2.70 -9.59 -1.73
C ARG A 64 -1.66 -8.48 -1.88
N TYR A 65 -0.83 -8.60 -2.90
CA TYR A 65 0.27 -7.69 -3.22
C TYR A 65 0.07 -7.17 -4.64
N VAL A 66 -0.06 -5.84 -4.76
CA VAL A 66 -0.26 -5.20 -6.06
C VAL A 66 0.93 -4.28 -6.33
N THR A 67 1.63 -4.55 -7.41
CA THR A 67 2.76 -3.74 -7.88
C THR A 67 2.35 -3.00 -9.15
N VAL A 68 2.56 -1.70 -9.18
CA VAL A 68 2.36 -0.84 -10.35
C VAL A 68 3.71 -0.38 -10.86
N ASP A 69 4.03 -0.69 -12.13
CA ASP A 69 5.25 -0.19 -12.77
C ASP A 69 5.08 1.28 -13.15
N LEU A 70 5.90 2.15 -12.56
CA LEU A 70 5.88 3.59 -12.80
C LEU A 70 6.72 4.02 -14.01
N GLY A 71 7.14 3.10 -14.88
CA GLY A 71 7.88 3.40 -16.11
C GLY A 71 7.27 4.52 -16.94
N PRO A 72 5.95 4.51 -17.24
CA PRO A 72 5.29 5.59 -17.98
C PRO A 72 5.40 6.96 -17.31
N TYR A 73 5.35 7.00 -15.96
CA TYR A 73 5.54 8.22 -15.18
C TYR A 73 6.95 8.79 -15.33
N PHE A 74 7.96 7.95 -15.17
CA PHE A 74 9.36 8.39 -15.29
C PHE A 74 9.75 8.81 -16.70
N ARG A 75 9.17 8.17 -17.73
CA ARG A 75 9.35 8.56 -19.12
C ARG A 75 8.51 9.76 -19.56
N ARG A 76 7.65 10.29 -18.68
CA ARG A 76 6.74 11.40 -18.95
C ARG A 76 5.92 11.19 -20.23
N GLU A 77 5.35 10.01 -20.39
CA GLU A 77 4.47 9.69 -21.49
C GLU A 77 3.23 10.61 -21.52
N ALA A 78 2.49 10.65 -22.62
CA ALA A 78 1.29 11.48 -22.72
C ALA A 78 0.32 11.19 -21.56
N ASP A 79 -0.15 12.24 -20.89
CA ASP A 79 -1.09 12.20 -19.75
C ASP A 79 -0.63 11.29 -18.58
N TYR A 80 0.69 11.07 -18.46
CA TYR A 80 1.27 10.13 -17.50
C TYR A 80 0.77 10.34 -16.08
N PHE A 81 0.66 11.59 -15.63
CA PHE A 81 0.28 11.89 -14.25
C PHE A 81 -1.18 11.50 -13.98
N ASP A 82 -2.12 11.98 -14.79
CA ASP A 82 -3.55 11.72 -14.60
C ASP A 82 -3.88 10.23 -14.77
N ARG A 83 -3.23 9.57 -15.74
CA ARG A 83 -3.32 8.12 -15.94
C ARG A 83 -2.79 7.36 -14.72
N GLY A 84 -1.64 7.78 -14.18
CA GLY A 84 -1.04 7.18 -12.99
C GLY A 84 -1.95 7.32 -11.76
N VAL A 85 -2.52 8.50 -11.54
CA VAL A 85 -3.49 8.76 -10.47
C VAL A 85 -4.72 7.84 -10.61
N ARG A 86 -5.31 7.74 -11.81
CA ARG A 86 -6.46 6.84 -12.05
C ARG A 86 -6.10 5.37 -11.84
N CYS A 87 -4.91 4.96 -12.27
CA CYS A 87 -4.41 3.60 -12.05
C CYS A 87 -4.32 3.29 -10.55
N LEU A 88 -3.57 4.10 -9.79
CA LEU A 88 -3.37 3.90 -8.35
C LEU A 88 -4.69 3.98 -7.56
N ALA A 89 -5.53 4.97 -7.86
CA ALA A 89 -6.83 5.11 -7.21
C ALA A 89 -7.72 3.87 -7.43
N GLY A 90 -7.72 3.34 -8.65
CA GLY A 90 -8.50 2.15 -8.95
C GLY A 90 -7.96 0.86 -8.33
N GLU A 91 -6.63 0.73 -8.18
CA GLU A 91 -6.05 -0.41 -7.47
C GLU A 91 -6.31 -0.31 -5.97
N LEU A 92 -6.16 0.88 -5.39
CA LEU A 92 -6.46 1.12 -3.99
C LEU A 92 -7.94 0.88 -3.68
N ALA A 93 -8.86 1.38 -4.51
CA ALA A 93 -10.28 1.14 -4.34
C ALA A 93 -10.65 -0.35 -4.36
N ALA A 94 -9.96 -1.15 -5.19
CA ALA A 94 -10.16 -2.59 -5.27
C ALA A 94 -9.65 -3.38 -4.04
N LEU A 95 -8.82 -2.76 -3.20
CA LEU A 95 -8.31 -3.33 -1.97
C LEU A 95 -9.16 -2.96 -0.74
N LEU A 96 -9.89 -1.86 -0.81
CA LEU A 96 -10.61 -1.31 0.33
C LEU A 96 -12.01 -1.92 0.47
N PRO A 97 -12.38 -2.43 1.66
CA PRO A 97 -13.75 -2.80 1.98
C PRO A 97 -14.64 -1.57 2.07
N GLU A 98 -15.96 -1.76 2.10
CA GLU A 98 -16.90 -0.69 2.45
C GLU A 98 -16.73 -0.26 3.91
N GLY A 99 -17.12 0.99 4.21
CA GLY A 99 -17.12 1.54 5.57
C GLY A 99 -16.02 2.57 5.84
N PRO A 100 -15.84 2.97 7.10
CA PRO A 100 -14.88 4.01 7.49
C PRO A 100 -13.42 3.59 7.23
N VAL A 101 -12.58 4.55 6.87
CA VAL A 101 -11.15 4.34 6.65
C VAL A 101 -10.33 5.24 7.56
N LEU A 102 -9.24 4.71 8.09
CA LEU A 102 -8.20 5.47 8.75
C LEU A 102 -6.95 5.47 7.85
N ALA A 103 -6.49 6.64 7.45
CA ALA A 103 -5.20 6.80 6.78
C ALA A 103 -4.12 7.16 7.81
N ALA A 104 -3.00 6.45 7.79
CA ALA A 104 -1.85 6.69 8.63
C ALA A 104 -0.63 7.03 7.75
N GLY A 105 -0.15 8.28 7.81
CA GLY A 105 1.06 8.71 7.12
C GLY A 105 2.26 8.48 8.02
N LEU A 106 3.03 7.43 7.72
CA LEU A 106 4.24 7.07 8.46
C LEU A 106 5.43 7.88 7.95
N GLY A 107 6.43 8.04 8.80
CA GLY A 107 7.68 8.69 8.44
C GLY A 107 7.86 10.09 9.02
N ASN A 108 8.88 10.78 8.50
CA ASN A 108 9.34 12.07 8.98
C ASN A 108 9.25 13.15 7.87
N ARG A 109 8.32 14.07 8.03
CA ARG A 109 8.14 15.20 7.08
C ARG A 109 9.41 16.03 6.85
N ALA A 110 10.32 16.08 7.80
CA ALA A 110 11.55 16.87 7.69
C ALA A 110 12.64 16.15 6.86
N MET A 111 12.42 14.88 6.48
CA MET A 111 13.35 14.10 5.68
C MET A 111 12.69 13.74 4.34
N THR A 112 13.25 14.23 3.23
CA THR A 112 12.66 14.06 1.88
C THR A 112 12.42 12.58 1.51
N CYS A 113 13.35 11.70 1.86
CA CYS A 113 13.21 10.27 1.59
C CYS A 113 12.18 9.55 2.47
N ASP A 114 11.68 10.19 3.51
CA ASP A 114 10.77 9.64 4.52
C ASP A 114 9.49 10.50 4.67
N ALA A 115 9.22 11.35 3.68
CA ALA A 115 8.12 12.32 3.75
C ALA A 115 6.85 11.89 2.99
N VAL A 116 6.86 10.77 2.28
CA VAL A 116 5.75 10.33 1.41
C VAL A 116 4.46 10.14 2.23
N GLY A 117 4.54 9.44 3.36
CA GLY A 117 3.40 9.21 4.23
C GLY A 117 2.77 10.50 4.74
N PRO A 118 3.52 11.37 5.44
CA PRO A 118 3.00 12.66 5.90
C PRO A 118 2.47 13.56 4.78
N ALA A 119 3.17 13.64 3.64
CA ALA A 119 2.74 14.45 2.50
C ALA A 119 1.44 13.93 1.87
N SER A 120 1.24 12.61 1.87
CA SER A 120 -0.01 12.01 1.40
C SER A 120 -1.20 12.41 2.27
N ILE A 121 -1.01 12.47 3.59
CA ILE A 121 -2.06 12.90 4.51
C ILE A 121 -2.40 14.38 4.34
N ASP A 122 -1.43 15.24 4.04
CA ASP A 122 -1.68 16.67 3.80
C ASP A 122 -2.58 16.94 2.60
N ASN A 123 -2.56 16.04 1.63
CA ASN A 123 -3.37 16.13 0.41
C ASN A 123 -4.65 15.29 0.50
N LEU A 124 -4.94 14.67 1.64
CA LEU A 124 -6.12 13.82 1.82
C LEU A 124 -7.33 14.62 2.30
N LEU A 125 -8.47 14.46 1.64
CA LEU A 125 -9.72 14.98 2.13
C LEU A 125 -10.27 14.11 3.27
N VAL A 126 -10.17 14.59 4.53
CA VAL A 126 -10.76 13.92 5.69
C VAL A 126 -12.23 14.31 5.84
N THR A 127 -13.11 13.34 5.81
CA THR A 127 -14.57 13.53 5.73
C THR A 127 -15.32 13.14 7.01
N ARG A 128 -14.69 12.36 7.91
CA ARG A 128 -15.38 11.81 9.10
C ARG A 128 -16.02 12.88 9.98
N HIS A 129 -15.39 14.03 10.18
CA HIS A 129 -15.93 15.13 10.97
C HIS A 129 -16.99 15.92 10.18
N MET A 130 -16.84 16.03 8.86
CA MET A 130 -17.77 16.73 7.98
C MET A 130 -19.12 15.99 7.90
N ILE A 131 -19.09 14.66 7.80
CA ILE A 131 -20.29 13.82 7.82
C ILE A 131 -21.06 13.99 9.14
N ARG A 132 -20.36 14.15 10.27
CA ARG A 132 -20.99 14.40 11.57
C ARG A 132 -21.60 15.80 11.67
N ALA A 133 -20.92 16.80 11.14
CA ALA A 133 -21.36 18.21 11.22
C ALA A 133 -22.41 18.55 10.18
N MET A 134 -22.32 17.95 8.98
CA MET A 134 -23.18 18.27 7.82
C MET A 134 -23.63 16.99 7.09
N PRO A 135 -24.44 16.14 7.75
CA PRO A 135 -24.75 14.80 7.24
C PRO A 135 -25.49 14.81 5.90
N ARG A 136 -26.28 15.85 5.61
CA ARG A 136 -27.00 15.94 4.33
C ARG A 136 -26.10 16.24 3.15
N GLN A 137 -25.08 17.08 3.33
CA GLN A 137 -24.15 17.48 2.27
C GLN A 137 -23.08 16.41 2.00
N PHE A 138 -22.76 15.58 3.01
CA PHE A 138 -21.71 14.57 2.95
C PHE A 138 -22.24 13.13 3.05
N ALA A 139 -23.54 12.91 2.75
CA ALA A 139 -24.17 11.59 2.84
C ALA A 139 -23.47 10.53 1.98
N ASP A 140 -23.04 10.92 0.77
CA ASP A 140 -22.43 10.03 -0.22
C ASP A 140 -20.91 9.85 -0.04
N PHE A 141 -20.32 10.56 0.94
CA PHE A 141 -18.89 10.45 1.19
C PHE A 141 -18.57 9.32 2.17
N ARG A 142 -17.53 8.59 1.85
CA ARG A 142 -16.95 7.62 2.80
C ARG A 142 -16.38 8.35 4.02
N PRO A 143 -16.60 7.88 5.25
CA PRO A 143 -15.96 8.45 6.44
C PRO A 143 -14.45 8.17 6.41
N VAL A 144 -13.64 9.21 6.27
CA VAL A 144 -12.17 9.14 6.28
C VAL A 144 -11.65 9.95 7.45
N ALA A 145 -10.80 9.33 8.26
CA ALA A 145 -9.97 9.96 9.27
C ALA A 145 -8.50 9.79 8.92
N ALA A 146 -7.63 10.64 9.43
CA ALA A 146 -6.20 10.54 9.18
C ALA A 146 -5.38 10.81 10.44
N VAL A 147 -4.17 10.25 10.48
CA VAL A 147 -3.18 10.47 11.53
C VAL A 147 -1.77 10.47 10.94
N CYS A 148 -0.92 11.41 11.40
CA CYS A 148 0.52 11.38 11.16
C CYS A 148 1.19 11.18 12.52
N PRO A 149 1.59 9.96 12.89
CA PRO A 149 2.17 9.67 14.21
C PRO A 149 3.54 10.33 14.41
N GLY A 150 4.25 10.61 13.32
CA GLY A 150 5.64 11.05 13.36
C GLY A 150 6.58 9.89 13.69
N VAL A 151 7.80 10.23 14.13
CA VAL A 151 8.85 9.25 14.45
C VAL A 151 9.15 9.22 15.93
N LEU A 152 9.58 8.05 16.43
CA LEU A 152 9.91 7.80 17.84
C LEU A 152 10.84 8.88 18.44
N ALA A 153 11.84 9.30 17.69
CA ALA A 153 12.81 10.31 18.15
C ALA A 153 12.18 11.70 18.45
N ARG A 154 11.00 11.99 17.93
CA ARG A 154 10.28 13.25 18.15
C ARG A 154 9.17 13.14 19.17
N THR A 155 8.53 12.00 19.24
CA THR A 155 7.30 11.79 20.02
C THR A 155 7.56 11.01 21.31
N GLY A 156 8.63 10.21 21.36
CA GLY A 156 8.87 9.23 22.43
C GLY A 156 7.90 8.05 22.41
N LEU A 157 7.06 7.94 21.37
CA LEU A 157 6.06 6.89 21.19
C LEU A 157 6.29 6.17 19.86
N GLU A 158 6.08 4.87 19.85
CA GLU A 158 6.07 4.13 18.60
C GLU A 158 4.88 4.54 17.73
N ALA A 159 5.09 4.66 16.41
CA ALA A 159 4.01 5.00 15.48
C ALA A 159 2.82 4.03 15.61
N LEU A 160 3.10 2.75 15.87
CA LEU A 160 2.10 1.71 16.08
C LEU A 160 1.19 2.01 17.28
N GLU A 161 1.70 2.55 18.38
CA GLU A 161 0.92 2.88 19.58
C GLU A 161 -0.11 3.97 19.27
N LEU A 162 0.32 5.01 18.54
CA LEU A 162 -0.55 6.12 18.14
C LEU A 162 -1.62 5.67 17.12
N VAL A 163 -1.23 4.86 16.14
CA VAL A 163 -2.16 4.31 15.16
C VAL A 163 -3.18 3.38 15.83
N ARG A 164 -2.77 2.51 16.77
CA ARG A 164 -3.69 1.65 17.53
C ARG A 164 -4.70 2.46 18.33
N GLY A 165 -4.28 3.50 19.02
CA GLY A 165 -5.20 4.39 19.75
C GLY A 165 -6.22 5.06 18.81
N ALA A 166 -5.79 5.47 17.63
CA ALA A 166 -6.70 5.99 16.61
C ALA A 166 -7.68 4.93 16.08
N VAL A 167 -7.21 3.69 15.84
CA VAL A 167 -8.06 2.55 15.42
C VAL A 167 -9.14 2.25 16.46
N GLU A 168 -8.78 2.17 17.72
CA GLU A 168 -9.74 1.92 18.83
C GLU A 168 -10.85 2.99 18.88
N ARG A 169 -10.47 4.24 18.62
CA ARG A 169 -11.42 5.37 18.66
C ARG A 169 -12.25 5.52 17.39
N VAL A 170 -11.65 5.28 16.23
CA VAL A 170 -12.31 5.45 14.91
C VAL A 170 -13.12 4.23 14.54
N ARG A 171 -12.63 3.01 14.91
CA ARG A 171 -13.14 1.71 14.49
C ARG A 171 -13.32 1.62 12.97
N PRO A 172 -12.24 1.81 12.22
CA PRO A 172 -12.31 1.78 10.77
C PRO A 172 -12.51 0.35 10.25
N ALA A 173 -13.11 0.23 9.05
CA ALA A 173 -13.18 -1.03 8.32
C ALA A 173 -11.83 -1.40 7.68
N ALA A 174 -10.99 -0.39 7.41
CA ALA A 174 -9.62 -0.57 6.93
C ALA A 174 -8.70 0.54 7.42
N VAL A 175 -7.42 0.20 7.54
CA VAL A 175 -6.33 1.15 7.76
C VAL A 175 -5.46 1.18 6.51
N ILE A 176 -5.19 2.37 5.98
CA ILE A 176 -4.21 2.59 4.92
C ILE A 176 -2.97 3.17 5.59
N ALA A 177 -1.88 2.41 5.62
CA ALA A 177 -0.58 2.92 6.02
C ALA A 177 0.20 3.32 4.78
N VAL A 178 0.67 4.56 4.75
CA VAL A 178 1.52 5.10 3.68
C VAL A 178 2.89 5.39 4.28
N ASP A 179 3.90 4.78 3.66
CA ASP A 179 5.30 4.85 4.09
C ASP A 179 6.20 5.21 2.90
#